data_e80a3749ce332963e86238660b9e37e2
#
_entry.id   e80a3749ce332963e86238660b9e37e2
#
_cell.length_a   1.000
_cell.length_b   1.000
_cell.length_c   1.000
_cell.angle_alpha   90.00
_cell.angle_beta   90.00
_cell.angle_gamma   90.00
#
_symmetry.space_group_name_H-M   'P 1'
#
loop_
_entity.id
_entity.type
_entity.pdbx_description
1 polymer ?
#
loop_
_entity_poly.entity_id
_entity_poly.type
_entity_poly.pdbx_seq_one_letter_code
_entity_poly.pdbx_strand_id
1 'polypeptide(L)'
;MDVVDRWTGRHACALQAALRMTHDEFAESLGVARRTVAAWHGRPAVVLRSDMQRALDTAYERAPATARARFMQHLGRLQRGPGKQEQALTVAIAVVVKDGHVLLVCRRDAETAGITWQFVAGVVKPGVAPEIIAVRETFAETGVHCSVRTHLGSRLHPVTGVHCDYYLCDYLAGDVENRDPEENVSAIWALQTALTRFIPPEQIYAPVLDAIEENHERPA
;
A
#
# COMPACT_ATOMS: atom_id res chain seq x y z
N MET A 1 29.08 -7.00 9.24
CA MET A 1 29.08 -7.98 8.13
C MET A 1 27.94 -8.94 8.46
N ASP A 2 26.75 -8.70 7.86
CA ASP A 2 25.59 -9.54 8.18
C ASP A 2 25.72 -10.86 7.45
N VAL A 3 26.03 -11.89 8.21
CA VAL A 3 26.17 -13.26 7.75
C VAL A 3 24.83 -13.97 7.92
N VAL A 4 24.39 -14.70 6.92
CA VAL A 4 23.21 -15.58 7.06
C VAL A 4 23.63 -16.81 7.85
N ASP A 5 23.30 -16.85 9.13
CA ASP A 5 23.66 -17.97 10.00
C ASP A 5 23.11 -19.31 9.49
N ARG A 6 21.98 -19.30 8.79
CA ARG A 6 21.30 -20.51 8.34
C ARG A 6 20.42 -20.25 7.12
N TRP A 7 20.79 -20.83 5.99
CA TRP A 7 20.01 -20.74 4.76
C TRP A 7 18.75 -21.61 4.83
N THR A 8 17.64 -20.97 4.52
CA THR A 8 16.34 -21.64 4.29
C THR A 8 15.91 -21.46 2.84
N GLY A 9 14.85 -22.16 2.42
CA GLY A 9 14.27 -21.99 1.09
C GLY A 9 13.97 -20.52 0.78
N ARG A 10 13.46 -19.77 1.76
CA ARG A 10 13.17 -18.33 1.65
C ARG A 10 14.42 -17.50 1.37
N HIS A 11 15.51 -17.79 2.07
CA HIS A 11 16.78 -17.08 1.86
C HIS A 11 17.36 -17.37 0.47
N ALA A 12 17.29 -18.62 0.01
CA ALA A 12 17.73 -19.01 -1.33
C ALA A 12 16.92 -18.30 -2.43
N CYS A 13 15.58 -18.22 -2.28
CA CYS A 13 14.71 -17.48 -3.19
C CYS A 13 15.02 -15.96 -3.19
N ALA A 14 15.33 -15.39 -2.02
CA ALA A 14 15.72 -13.99 -1.92
C ALA A 14 17.06 -13.72 -2.63
N LEU A 15 18.02 -14.62 -2.52
CA LEU A 15 19.31 -14.51 -3.24
C LEU A 15 19.11 -14.64 -4.75
N GLN A 16 18.30 -15.60 -5.21
CA GLN A 16 17.94 -15.74 -6.62
C GLN A 16 17.34 -14.45 -7.19
N ALA A 17 16.34 -13.88 -6.48
CA ALA A 17 15.71 -12.63 -6.88
C ALA A 17 16.71 -11.45 -6.91
N ALA A 18 17.60 -11.37 -5.92
CA ALA A 18 18.62 -10.33 -5.82
C ALA A 18 19.64 -10.42 -6.97
N LEU A 19 19.96 -11.62 -7.42
CA LEU A 19 20.82 -11.91 -8.57
C LEU A 19 20.09 -11.72 -9.91
N ARG A 20 18.75 -11.59 -9.91
CA ARG A 20 17.89 -11.49 -11.09
C ARG A 20 18.00 -12.71 -12.02
N MET A 21 18.20 -13.90 -11.44
CA MET A 21 18.33 -15.16 -12.16
C MET A 21 16.99 -15.86 -12.27
N THR A 22 16.76 -16.53 -13.39
CA THR A 22 15.68 -17.51 -13.55
C THR A 22 15.95 -18.75 -12.69
N HIS A 23 14.96 -19.65 -12.56
CA HIS A 23 15.14 -20.90 -11.84
C HIS A 23 16.24 -21.77 -12.48
N ASP A 24 16.35 -21.75 -13.81
CA ASP A 24 17.33 -22.54 -14.54
C ASP A 24 18.74 -21.99 -14.33
N GLU A 25 18.96 -20.71 -14.51
CA GLU A 25 20.26 -20.06 -14.28
C GLU A 25 20.74 -20.21 -12.84
N PHE A 26 19.82 -20.05 -11.87
CA PHE A 26 20.18 -20.20 -10.46
C PHE A 26 20.51 -21.65 -10.09
N ALA A 27 19.74 -22.61 -10.63
CA ALA A 27 20.01 -24.04 -10.45
C ALA A 27 21.37 -24.44 -11.04
N GLU A 28 21.70 -23.97 -12.24
CA GLU A 28 22.99 -24.19 -12.89
C GLU A 28 24.11 -23.57 -12.06
N SER A 29 23.98 -22.36 -11.58
CA SER A 29 24.99 -21.68 -10.75
C SER A 29 25.32 -22.40 -9.45
N LEU A 30 24.36 -23.16 -8.90
CA LEU A 30 24.50 -23.94 -7.66
C LEU A 30 24.80 -25.42 -7.91
N GLY A 31 24.81 -25.88 -9.17
CA GLY A 31 25.00 -27.29 -9.53
C GLY A 31 23.84 -28.19 -9.08
N VAL A 32 22.61 -27.70 -9.07
CA VAL A 32 21.40 -28.45 -8.66
C VAL A 32 20.38 -28.55 -9.80
N ALA A 33 19.43 -29.45 -9.66
CA ALA A 33 18.33 -29.54 -10.61
C ALA A 33 17.33 -28.38 -10.41
N ARG A 34 16.76 -27.86 -11.51
CA ARG A 34 15.71 -26.82 -11.51
C ARG A 34 14.58 -27.10 -10.51
N ARG A 35 14.13 -28.38 -10.43
CA ARG A 35 13.08 -28.79 -9.47
C ARG A 35 13.45 -28.53 -8.00
N THR A 36 14.75 -28.52 -7.68
CA THR A 36 15.23 -28.21 -6.32
C THR A 36 14.99 -26.72 -5.99
N VAL A 37 15.31 -25.83 -6.91
CA VAL A 37 15.02 -24.39 -6.76
C VAL A 37 13.52 -24.14 -6.67
N ALA A 38 12.73 -24.76 -7.55
CA ALA A 38 11.26 -24.66 -7.52
C ALA A 38 10.66 -25.16 -6.18
N ALA A 39 11.23 -26.22 -5.60
CA ALA A 39 10.79 -26.76 -4.31
C ALA A 39 11.05 -25.79 -3.15
N TRP A 40 12.05 -24.92 -3.23
CA TRP A 40 12.30 -23.88 -2.21
C TRP A 40 11.24 -22.80 -2.21
N HIS A 41 10.67 -22.43 -3.36
CA HIS A 41 9.54 -21.53 -3.46
C HIS A 41 8.29 -22.12 -2.79
N GLY A 42 8.05 -23.42 -2.96
CA GLY A 42 6.90 -24.10 -2.32
C GLY A 42 7.11 -24.41 -0.82
N ARG A 43 8.34 -24.37 -0.32
CA ARG A 43 8.71 -24.70 1.06
C ARG A 43 9.69 -23.66 1.63
N PRO A 44 9.26 -22.42 1.82
CA PRO A 44 10.16 -21.31 2.19
C PRO A 44 10.82 -21.48 3.56
N ALA A 45 10.20 -22.22 4.48
CA ALA A 45 10.74 -22.44 5.83
C ALA A 45 11.70 -23.63 5.92
N VAL A 46 11.88 -24.41 4.84
CA VAL A 46 12.78 -25.57 4.86
C VAL A 46 14.21 -25.14 5.09
N VAL A 47 14.87 -25.76 6.06
CA VAL A 47 16.32 -25.57 6.26
C VAL A 47 17.06 -26.41 5.24
N LEU A 48 17.99 -25.78 4.53
CA LEU A 48 18.74 -26.44 3.48
C LEU A 48 19.88 -27.28 4.07
N ARG A 49 20.26 -28.33 3.37
CA ARG A 49 21.37 -29.23 3.78
C ARG A 49 22.71 -28.52 3.74
N SER A 50 23.69 -29.05 4.46
CA SER A 50 24.99 -28.40 4.66
C SER A 50 25.78 -28.16 3.35
N ASP A 51 25.60 -29.00 2.34
CA ASP A 51 26.15 -28.77 1.01
C ASP A 51 25.56 -27.54 0.32
N MET A 52 24.25 -27.36 0.45
CA MET A 52 23.54 -26.18 -0.06
C MET A 52 23.83 -24.92 0.75
N GLN A 53 24.03 -25.02 2.06
CA GLN A 53 24.46 -23.89 2.87
C GLN A 53 25.76 -23.30 2.30
N ARG A 54 26.77 -24.14 2.10
CA ARG A 54 28.09 -23.73 1.54
C ARG A 54 27.98 -23.19 0.11
N ALA A 55 27.14 -23.83 -0.74
CA ALA A 55 26.95 -23.36 -2.11
C ALA A 55 26.36 -21.98 -2.17
N LEU A 56 25.37 -21.68 -1.28
CA LEU A 56 24.72 -20.37 -1.19
C LEU A 56 25.65 -19.33 -0.57
N ASP A 57 26.45 -19.68 0.43
CA ASP A 57 27.50 -18.80 0.95
C ASP A 57 28.44 -18.35 -0.18
N THR A 58 28.95 -19.32 -0.94
CA THR A 58 29.83 -19.05 -2.09
C THR A 58 29.13 -18.18 -3.16
N ALA A 59 27.86 -18.45 -3.47
CA ALA A 59 27.10 -17.69 -4.43
C ALA A 59 26.88 -16.23 -3.95
N TYR A 60 26.62 -16.03 -2.66
CA TYR A 60 26.47 -14.70 -2.05
C TYR A 60 27.80 -13.93 -2.03
N GLU A 61 28.90 -14.58 -1.66
CA GLU A 61 30.23 -13.97 -1.63
C GLU A 61 30.67 -13.49 -3.01
N ARG A 62 30.38 -14.26 -4.05
CA ARG A 62 30.69 -13.94 -5.45
C ARG A 62 29.73 -12.95 -6.09
N ALA A 63 28.59 -12.68 -5.44
CA ALA A 63 27.58 -11.76 -5.96
C ALA A 63 28.12 -10.32 -6.06
N PRO A 64 27.77 -9.58 -7.12
CA PRO A 64 28.07 -8.15 -7.22
C PRO A 64 27.54 -7.36 -6.00
N ALA A 65 28.23 -6.29 -5.63
CA ALA A 65 27.86 -5.45 -4.48
C ALA A 65 26.39 -5.00 -4.54
N THR A 66 25.90 -4.66 -5.74
CA THR A 66 24.50 -4.28 -5.98
C THR A 66 23.50 -5.42 -5.73
N ALA A 67 23.88 -6.67 -6.04
CA ALA A 67 23.06 -7.83 -5.76
C ALA A 67 23.06 -8.15 -4.26
N ARG A 68 24.20 -8.04 -3.59
CA ARG A 68 24.29 -8.18 -2.13
C ARG A 68 23.44 -7.13 -1.40
N ALA A 69 23.47 -5.88 -1.85
CA ALA A 69 22.62 -4.82 -1.29
C ALA A 69 21.13 -5.14 -1.45
N ARG A 70 20.69 -5.60 -2.64
CA ARG A 70 19.30 -6.07 -2.85
C ARG A 70 18.95 -7.26 -1.96
N PHE A 71 19.85 -8.23 -1.81
CA PHE A 71 19.64 -9.39 -0.94
C PHE A 71 19.44 -8.96 0.51
N MET A 72 20.28 -8.03 1.02
CA MET A 72 20.11 -7.48 2.37
C MET A 72 18.78 -6.77 2.57
N GLN A 73 18.30 -6.03 1.57
CA GLN A 73 16.96 -5.46 1.58
C GLN A 73 15.86 -6.54 1.66
N HIS A 74 16.00 -7.62 0.88
CA HIS A 74 15.09 -8.78 0.94
C HIS A 74 15.15 -9.47 2.31
N LEU A 75 16.34 -9.66 2.89
CA LEU A 75 16.49 -10.24 4.23
C LEU A 75 15.85 -9.36 5.31
N GLY A 76 16.05 -8.05 5.27
CA GLY A 76 15.42 -7.13 6.20
C GLY A 76 13.88 -7.20 6.14
N ARG A 77 13.32 -7.47 4.96
CA ARG A 77 11.89 -7.77 4.79
C ARG A 77 11.50 -9.15 5.35
N LEU A 78 12.37 -10.14 5.25
CA LEU A 78 12.12 -11.52 5.70
C LEU A 78 12.29 -11.71 7.21
N GLN A 79 13.21 -10.98 7.85
CA GLN A 79 13.48 -11.02 9.30
C GLN A 79 12.40 -10.27 10.09
N ARG A 80 11.73 -9.32 9.46
CA ARG A 80 10.48 -8.73 9.93
C ARG A 80 9.35 -9.74 9.70
N GLY A 81 9.36 -10.86 10.40
CA GLY A 81 8.42 -11.98 10.24
C GLY A 81 6.93 -11.59 10.25
N PRO A 82 6.00 -12.53 9.99
CA PRO A 82 4.55 -12.26 9.90
C PRO A 82 3.89 -11.73 11.18
N GLY A 83 4.67 -11.32 12.17
CA GLY A 83 4.21 -10.71 13.44
C GLY A 83 4.64 -9.25 13.63
N LYS A 84 5.52 -8.70 12.78
CA LYS A 84 5.57 -7.28 12.41
C LYS A 84 5.29 -7.25 10.92
N GLN A 85 4.02 -7.20 10.55
CA GLN A 85 3.63 -6.62 9.29
C GLN A 85 4.57 -5.41 9.07
N GLU A 86 5.33 -5.37 7.94
CA GLU A 86 5.32 -4.11 7.24
C GLU A 86 3.86 -3.72 7.35
N GLN A 87 3.56 -2.72 8.15
CA GLN A 87 2.29 -2.07 8.02
C GLN A 87 2.34 -1.65 6.55
N ALA A 88 1.71 -2.46 5.72
CA ALA A 88 1.43 -2.08 4.35
C ALA A 88 0.87 -0.70 4.53
N LEU A 89 1.51 0.30 3.91
CA LEU A 89 1.16 1.69 4.09
C LEU A 89 -0.36 1.73 4.07
N THR A 90 -0.96 1.89 5.24
CA THR A 90 -2.41 1.92 5.36
C THR A 90 -2.80 3.38 5.29
N VAL A 91 -3.73 3.65 4.42
CA VAL A 91 -4.29 4.98 4.20
C VAL A 91 -5.75 4.95 4.64
N ALA A 92 -6.11 5.87 5.52
CA ALA A 92 -7.50 6.11 5.89
C ALA A 92 -8.10 7.14 4.92
N ILE A 93 -9.22 6.80 4.31
CA ILE A 93 -9.91 7.61 3.31
C ILE A 93 -11.25 8.09 3.87
N ALA A 94 -11.44 9.40 3.90
CA ALA A 94 -12.68 10.02 4.32
C ALA A 94 -13.57 10.34 3.12
N VAL A 95 -14.73 9.70 3.05
CA VAL A 95 -15.82 10.03 2.13
C VAL A 95 -16.80 10.93 2.88
N VAL A 96 -16.55 12.25 2.84
CA VAL A 96 -17.37 13.21 3.58
C VAL A 96 -18.52 13.67 2.71
N VAL A 97 -19.74 13.53 3.22
CA VAL A 97 -20.98 13.89 2.49
C VAL A 97 -21.69 15.04 3.18
N LYS A 98 -22.31 15.92 2.34
CA LYS A 98 -23.10 17.08 2.75
C LYS A 98 -24.11 17.42 1.66
N ASP A 99 -25.40 17.43 1.94
CA ASP A 99 -26.47 17.98 1.07
C ASP A 99 -26.32 17.55 -0.41
N GLY A 100 -26.18 16.25 -0.69
CA GLY A 100 -26.01 15.72 -2.04
C GLY A 100 -24.65 15.99 -2.67
N HIS A 101 -23.68 16.47 -1.90
CA HIS A 101 -22.29 16.68 -2.33
C HIS A 101 -21.33 15.75 -1.58
N VAL A 102 -20.16 15.57 -2.16
CA VAL A 102 -19.02 14.84 -1.58
C VAL A 102 -17.77 15.71 -1.63
N LEU A 103 -16.98 15.68 -0.57
CA LEU A 103 -15.74 16.43 -0.47
C LEU A 103 -14.64 15.74 -1.26
N LEU A 104 -13.99 16.50 -2.15
CA LEU A 104 -12.84 16.04 -2.93
C LEU A 104 -11.70 17.03 -2.82
N VAL A 105 -10.48 16.49 -2.93
CA VAL A 105 -9.24 17.26 -3.10
C VAL A 105 -8.63 16.98 -4.45
N CYS A 106 -8.03 17.99 -5.05
CA CYS A 106 -7.28 17.88 -6.29
C CYS A 106 -5.78 17.83 -5.96
N ARG A 107 -5.19 16.65 -6.01
CA ARG A 107 -3.81 16.42 -5.62
C ARG A 107 -2.84 16.67 -6.77
N ARG A 108 -1.66 17.21 -6.46
CA ARG A 108 -0.54 17.26 -7.38
C ARG A 108 0.07 15.87 -7.50
N ASP A 109 0.19 15.38 -8.73
CA ASP A 109 0.94 14.16 -8.99
C ASP A 109 2.41 14.52 -9.22
N ALA A 110 3.26 14.17 -8.27
CA ALA A 110 4.69 14.46 -8.33
C ALA A 110 5.43 13.65 -9.41
N GLU A 111 4.90 12.49 -9.82
CA GLU A 111 5.55 11.61 -10.79
C GLU A 111 5.20 11.98 -12.24
N THR A 112 3.95 12.39 -12.49
CA THR A 112 3.46 12.68 -13.85
C THR A 112 3.36 14.17 -14.14
N ALA A 113 3.67 15.05 -13.18
CA ALA A 113 3.40 16.49 -13.21
C ALA A 113 1.91 16.81 -13.50
N GLY A 114 1.02 15.85 -13.24
CA GLY A 114 -0.42 15.95 -13.41
C GLY A 114 -1.14 16.35 -12.14
N ILE A 115 -2.46 16.36 -12.22
CA ILE A 115 -3.36 16.54 -11.08
C ILE A 115 -4.38 15.42 -11.08
N THR A 116 -4.74 14.92 -9.91
CA THR A 116 -5.75 13.88 -9.75
C THR A 116 -6.76 14.27 -8.67
N TRP A 117 -8.04 14.02 -8.94
CA TRP A 117 -9.08 14.18 -7.93
C TRP A 117 -9.22 12.92 -7.11
N GLN A 118 -9.36 13.09 -5.81
CA GLN A 118 -9.53 11.98 -4.88
C GLN A 118 -10.32 12.40 -3.64
N PHE A 119 -10.76 11.42 -2.86
CA PHE A 119 -11.23 11.66 -1.50
C PHE A 119 -10.05 12.07 -0.61
N VAL A 120 -10.32 12.77 0.49
CA VAL A 120 -9.28 13.11 1.46
C VAL A 120 -8.71 11.82 2.07
N ALA A 121 -7.40 11.75 2.14
CA ALA A 121 -6.70 10.54 2.53
C ALA A 121 -5.47 10.83 3.40
N GLY A 122 -5.28 10.08 4.47
CA GLY A 122 -4.12 10.22 5.35
C GLY A 122 -3.45 8.91 5.69
N VAL A 123 -2.13 8.96 5.86
CA VAL A 123 -1.33 7.80 6.24
C VAL A 123 -1.57 7.43 7.70
N VAL A 124 -1.98 6.18 7.93
CA VAL A 124 -2.19 5.65 9.29
C VAL A 124 -0.85 5.39 9.97
N LYS A 125 -0.59 6.12 11.05
CA LYS A 125 0.61 5.93 11.87
C LYS A 125 0.41 4.77 12.85
N PRO A 126 1.48 4.05 13.21
CA PRO A 126 1.42 2.98 14.21
C PRO A 126 0.73 3.40 15.50
N GLY A 127 -0.27 2.61 15.94
CA GLY A 127 -0.99 2.86 17.19
C GLY A 127 -2.08 3.93 17.13
N VAL A 128 -2.34 4.52 15.96
CA VAL A 128 -3.44 5.45 15.73
C VAL A 128 -4.56 4.74 14.98
N ALA A 129 -5.79 4.88 15.44
CA ALA A 129 -6.94 4.31 14.79
C ALA A 129 -7.20 5.02 13.43
N PRO A 130 -7.43 4.27 12.33
CA PRO A 130 -7.58 4.85 10.99
C PRO A 130 -8.69 5.91 10.88
N GLU A 131 -9.81 5.72 11.59
CA GLU A 131 -10.90 6.69 11.62
C GLU A 131 -10.49 8.05 12.20
N ILE A 132 -9.56 8.08 13.14
CA ILE A 132 -9.01 9.32 13.69
C ILE A 132 -8.19 10.05 12.63
N ILE A 133 -7.44 9.30 11.81
CA ILE A 133 -6.68 9.87 10.70
C ILE A 133 -7.63 10.46 9.67
N ALA A 134 -8.68 9.73 9.26
CA ALA A 134 -9.65 10.21 8.28
C ALA A 134 -10.24 11.58 8.69
N VAL A 135 -10.68 11.73 9.94
CA VAL A 135 -11.24 12.98 10.47
C VAL A 135 -10.18 14.09 10.54
N ARG A 136 -9.01 13.77 11.06
CA ARG A 136 -7.93 14.75 11.26
C ARG A 136 -7.40 15.31 9.94
N GLU A 137 -7.13 14.45 8.96
CA GLU A 137 -6.63 14.88 7.65
C GLU A 137 -7.71 15.66 6.89
N THR A 138 -8.99 15.30 7.03
CA THR A 138 -10.08 16.10 6.46
C THR A 138 -10.01 17.54 6.95
N PHE A 139 -9.87 17.76 8.24
CA PHE A 139 -9.76 19.12 8.78
C PHE A 139 -8.44 19.79 8.37
N ALA A 140 -7.32 19.06 8.44
CA ALA A 140 -6.00 19.60 8.12
C ALA A 140 -5.89 20.06 6.68
N GLU A 141 -6.41 19.27 5.72
CA GLU A 141 -6.31 19.58 4.29
C GLU A 141 -7.39 20.53 3.79
N THR A 142 -8.59 20.51 4.39
CA THR A 142 -9.76 21.18 3.80
C THR A 142 -10.49 22.17 4.72
N GLY A 143 -10.15 22.22 6.02
CA GLY A 143 -10.88 23.05 7.00
C GLY A 143 -12.25 22.50 7.40
N VAL A 144 -12.67 21.39 6.83
CA VAL A 144 -13.97 20.77 7.09
C VAL A 144 -13.90 19.88 8.32
N HIS A 145 -14.80 20.10 9.27
CA HIS A 145 -15.03 19.17 10.38
C HIS A 145 -16.04 18.11 9.99
N CYS A 146 -15.72 16.86 10.26
CA CYS A 146 -16.59 15.72 10.01
C CYS A 146 -16.59 14.72 11.17
N SER A 147 -17.55 13.82 11.20
CA SER A 147 -17.58 12.66 12.09
C SER A 147 -17.75 11.38 11.28
N VAL A 148 -17.07 10.31 11.69
CA VAL A 148 -17.24 9.00 11.06
C VAL A 148 -18.65 8.48 11.37
N ARG A 149 -19.39 8.14 10.30
CA ARG A 149 -20.70 7.48 10.39
C ARG A 149 -20.53 5.97 10.40
N THR A 150 -19.74 5.44 9.43
CA THR A 150 -19.52 4.01 9.30
C THR A 150 -18.23 3.70 8.53
N HIS A 151 -17.68 2.53 8.79
CA HIS A 151 -16.59 1.94 8.00
C HIS A 151 -17.19 1.22 6.78
N LEU A 152 -16.78 1.60 5.58
CA LEU A 152 -17.26 1.03 4.32
C LEU A 152 -16.50 -0.22 3.89
N GLY A 153 -15.38 -0.52 4.55
CA GLY A 153 -14.51 -1.64 4.24
C GLY A 153 -13.13 -1.22 3.78
N SER A 154 -12.34 -2.20 3.40
CA SER A 154 -10.93 -2.04 3.04
C SER A 154 -10.61 -2.73 1.71
N ARG A 155 -9.66 -2.17 0.96
CA ARG A 155 -9.11 -2.82 -0.23
C ARG A 155 -7.66 -2.44 -0.48
N LEU A 156 -6.99 -3.18 -1.35
CA LEU A 156 -5.78 -2.69 -2.00
C LEU A 156 -6.16 -1.72 -3.12
N HIS A 157 -5.55 -0.54 -3.13
CA HIS A 157 -5.79 0.43 -4.20
C HIS A 157 -5.32 -0.13 -5.55
N PRO A 158 -6.15 -0.12 -6.61
CA PRO A 158 -5.87 -0.83 -7.85
C PRO A 158 -4.63 -0.33 -8.59
N VAL A 159 -4.27 0.93 -8.41
CA VAL A 159 -3.11 1.56 -9.09
C VAL A 159 -1.86 1.50 -8.21
N THR A 160 -1.97 1.84 -6.92
CA THR A 160 -0.80 1.99 -6.04
C THR A 160 -0.49 0.75 -5.21
N GLY A 161 -1.43 -0.20 -5.08
CA GLY A 161 -1.31 -1.37 -4.21
C GLY A 161 -1.29 -1.05 -2.71
N VAL A 162 -1.58 0.19 -2.33
CA VAL A 162 -1.67 0.63 -0.93
C VAL A 162 -2.94 0.09 -0.29
N HIS A 163 -2.87 -0.34 0.97
CA HIS A 163 -4.04 -0.75 1.74
C HIS A 163 -4.85 0.48 2.14
N CYS A 164 -6.12 0.54 1.74
CA CYS A 164 -7.01 1.67 1.98
C CYS A 164 -8.21 1.24 2.82
N ASP A 165 -8.44 1.95 3.92
CA ASP A 165 -9.64 1.85 4.76
C ASP A 165 -10.57 3.03 4.47
N TYR A 166 -11.81 2.75 4.07
CA TYR A 166 -12.79 3.76 3.66
C TYR A 166 -13.81 4.03 4.76
N TYR A 167 -14.04 5.30 5.04
CA TYR A 167 -14.99 5.76 6.06
C TYR A 167 -15.99 6.74 5.46
N LEU A 168 -17.29 6.46 5.56
CA LEU A 168 -18.34 7.42 5.31
C LEU A 168 -18.40 8.39 6.49
N CYS A 169 -18.32 9.66 6.21
CA CYS A 169 -18.31 10.71 7.22
C CYS A 169 -19.41 11.74 6.97
N ASP A 170 -20.02 12.19 8.06
CA ASP A 170 -20.97 13.32 8.06
C ASP A 170 -20.23 14.64 8.21
N TYR A 171 -20.58 15.61 7.37
CA TYR A 171 -20.18 17.00 7.59
C TYR A 171 -20.75 17.53 8.90
N LEU A 172 -19.94 18.25 9.67
CA LEU A 172 -20.36 18.91 10.90
C LEU A 172 -20.32 20.44 10.80
N ALA A 173 -19.20 20.98 10.32
CA ALA A 173 -18.95 22.42 10.26
C ALA A 173 -17.73 22.75 9.38
N GLY A 174 -17.53 24.02 9.12
CA GLY A 174 -16.37 24.58 8.41
C GLY A 174 -16.64 24.83 6.93
N ASP A 175 -15.92 25.80 6.39
CA ASP A 175 -15.93 26.10 4.97
C ASP A 175 -14.78 25.36 4.28
N VAL A 176 -15.03 24.87 3.05
CA VAL A 176 -14.00 24.17 2.30
C VAL A 176 -12.94 25.15 1.81
N GLU A 177 -11.70 24.89 2.17
CA GLU A 177 -10.52 25.62 1.78
C GLU A 177 -9.42 24.64 1.39
N ASN A 178 -8.52 25.01 0.50
CA ASN A 178 -7.28 24.26 0.34
C ASN A 178 -6.28 24.70 1.42
N ARG A 179 -6.10 23.89 2.46
CA ARG A 179 -5.19 24.16 3.59
C ARG A 179 -3.82 23.50 3.44
N ASP A 180 -3.67 22.64 2.44
CA ASP A 180 -2.39 22.03 2.09
C ASP A 180 -2.02 22.35 0.64
N PRO A 181 -1.57 23.58 0.35
CA PRO A 181 -1.21 24.01 -1.01
C PRO A 181 0.08 23.35 -1.54
N GLU A 182 0.85 22.68 -0.70
CA GLU A 182 2.03 21.92 -1.11
C GLU A 182 1.63 20.61 -1.81
N GLU A 183 0.66 19.89 -1.25
CA GLU A 183 0.17 18.63 -1.81
C GLU A 183 -1.04 18.81 -2.73
N ASN A 184 -1.94 19.75 -2.42
CA ASN A 184 -3.21 19.94 -3.11
C ASN A 184 -3.24 21.23 -3.94
N VAL A 185 -3.93 21.19 -5.07
CA VAL A 185 -4.23 22.35 -5.92
C VAL A 185 -5.54 23.01 -5.49
N SER A 186 -6.52 22.20 -5.06
CA SER A 186 -7.88 22.66 -4.73
C SER A 186 -8.57 21.65 -3.81
N ALA A 187 -9.57 22.13 -3.07
CA ALA A 187 -10.55 21.31 -2.36
C ALA A 187 -11.97 21.83 -2.70
N ILE A 188 -12.91 20.93 -2.96
CA ILE A 188 -14.26 21.30 -3.41
C ILE A 188 -15.32 20.36 -2.85
N TRP A 189 -16.57 20.87 -2.81
CA TRP A 189 -17.77 20.04 -2.75
C TRP A 189 -18.23 19.72 -4.17
N ALA A 190 -18.11 18.45 -4.58
CA ALA A 190 -18.60 17.95 -5.86
C ALA A 190 -19.99 17.34 -5.70
N LEU A 191 -20.88 17.52 -6.68
CA LEU A 191 -22.16 16.81 -6.68
C LEU A 191 -21.90 15.29 -6.71
N GLN A 192 -22.60 14.54 -5.85
CA GLN A 192 -22.50 13.08 -5.81
C GLN A 192 -22.79 12.45 -7.18
N THR A 193 -23.78 12.97 -7.90
CA THR A 193 -24.14 12.54 -9.26
C THR A 193 -23.08 12.84 -10.32
N ALA A 194 -22.12 13.70 -10.02
CA ALA A 194 -21.02 14.06 -10.91
C ALA A 194 -19.67 13.45 -10.48
N LEU A 195 -19.64 12.61 -9.44
CA LEU A 195 -18.42 12.04 -8.87
C LEU A 195 -17.52 11.37 -9.92
N THR A 196 -18.12 10.61 -10.83
CA THR A 196 -17.39 9.89 -11.90
C THR A 196 -16.75 10.79 -12.96
N ARG A 197 -17.04 12.11 -12.94
CA ARG A 197 -16.33 13.10 -13.77
C ARG A 197 -15.00 13.51 -13.15
N PHE A 198 -14.83 13.31 -11.85
CA PHE A 198 -13.62 13.66 -11.10
C PHE A 198 -12.74 12.43 -10.88
N ILE A 199 -13.35 11.31 -10.47
CA ILE A 199 -12.63 10.06 -10.17
C ILE A 199 -13.15 8.99 -11.12
N PRO A 200 -12.27 8.35 -11.92
CA PRO A 200 -12.68 7.24 -12.82
C PRO A 200 -13.43 6.14 -12.05
N PRO A 201 -14.54 5.62 -12.58
CA PRO A 201 -15.38 4.63 -11.87
C PRO A 201 -14.62 3.41 -11.39
N GLU A 202 -13.66 2.94 -12.17
CA GLU A 202 -12.80 1.77 -11.87
C GLU A 202 -11.84 2.04 -10.71
N GLN A 203 -11.63 3.29 -10.35
CA GLN A 203 -10.80 3.69 -9.20
C GLN A 203 -11.63 3.89 -7.93
N ILE A 204 -12.95 4.02 -8.04
CA ILE A 204 -13.84 4.15 -6.89
C ILE A 204 -14.08 2.76 -6.29
N TYR A 205 -14.01 2.66 -4.97
CA TYR A 205 -14.34 1.43 -4.24
C TYR A 205 -15.87 1.24 -4.27
N ALA A 206 -16.37 0.09 -4.74
CA ALA A 206 -17.79 -0.12 -4.95
C ALA A 206 -18.68 0.22 -3.73
N PRO A 207 -18.35 -0.17 -2.46
CA PRO A 207 -19.12 0.22 -1.30
C PRO A 207 -19.22 1.74 -1.06
N VAL A 208 -18.31 2.54 -1.64
CA VAL A 208 -18.41 4.01 -1.58
C VAL A 208 -19.54 4.50 -2.49
N LEU A 209 -19.68 3.93 -3.69
CA LEU A 209 -20.80 4.28 -4.58
C LEU A 209 -22.13 3.91 -3.96
N ASP A 210 -22.26 2.70 -3.43
CA ASP A 210 -23.47 2.21 -2.77
C ASP A 210 -23.86 3.14 -1.61
N ALA A 211 -22.90 3.53 -0.76
CA ALA A 211 -23.14 4.39 0.39
C ALA A 211 -23.52 5.84 0.00
N ILE A 212 -22.98 6.34 -1.12
CA ILE A 212 -23.33 7.68 -1.64
C ILE A 212 -24.74 7.67 -2.24
N GLU A 213 -25.13 6.62 -2.96
CA GLU A 213 -26.47 6.45 -3.51
C GLU A 213 -27.52 6.35 -2.39
N GLU A 214 -27.29 5.51 -1.37
CA GLU A 214 -28.17 5.42 -0.19
C GLU A 214 -28.30 6.73 0.56
N ASN A 215 -27.22 7.53 0.61
CA ASN A 215 -27.26 8.84 1.27
C ASN A 215 -28.08 9.88 0.47
N HIS A 216 -28.15 9.73 -0.85
CA HIS A 216 -28.92 10.61 -1.71
C HIS A 216 -30.45 10.38 -1.56
N GLU A 217 -30.86 9.14 -1.22
CA GLU A 217 -32.27 8.76 -1.05
C GLU A 217 -32.83 9.11 0.35
N ARG A 218 -31.98 9.52 1.30
CA ARG A 218 -32.42 9.97 2.64
C ARG A 218 -32.72 11.47 2.62
N PRO A 219 -34.02 11.90 2.65
CA PRO A 219 -34.33 13.30 2.87
C PRO A 219 -33.88 13.72 4.27
N ALA A 220 -33.39 14.96 4.38
CA ALA A 220 -32.98 15.64 5.60
C ALA A 220 -34.12 15.77 6.61
#